data_ce61f0ffc22fe759f9991786a43015e2
#
_entry.id   ce61f0ffc22fe759f9991786a43015e2
#
_cell.length_a   1.000
_cell.length_b   1.000
_cell.length_c   1.000
_cell.angle_alpha   90.00
_cell.angle_beta   90.00
_cell.angle_gamma   90.00
#
_symmetry.space_group_name_H-M   'P 1'
#
loop_
_entity.id
_entity.type
_entity.pdbx_description
1 polymer ?
#
loop_
_entity_poly.entity_id
_entity_poly.type
_entity_poly.pdbx_seq_one_letter_code
_entity_poly.pdbx_strand_id
1 'polypeptide(L)'
;MKINLTITGCMGRMGQQLIKSSNKNKNFNLVSLTENFKINRKINNILPEFNNVNSFKKTNVIIDFTVPECTLEVLKIASKLKKSVVIGTTGFTKNQENVIKKYSTKIPILKAGNMSLGINLLMYLTEITSKSLGNNFLSKIFEIHHKHKKDHPSGTALMLGKGIAIGKKKDLNRLIGKK
;
A
#
# COMPACT_ATOMS: atom_id res chain seq x y z
N MET A 1 2.73 -20.37 16.01
CA MET A 1 3.99 -19.68 15.64
C MET A 1 3.66 -18.22 15.34
N LYS A 2 4.40 -17.25 15.90
CA LYS A 2 4.16 -15.83 15.62
C LYS A 2 4.92 -15.40 14.36
N ILE A 3 4.34 -14.49 13.59
CA ILE A 3 4.98 -13.90 12.41
C ILE A 3 5.83 -12.71 12.86
N ASN A 4 7.13 -12.75 12.59
CA ASN A 4 8.04 -11.64 12.85
C ASN A 4 7.87 -10.54 11.80
N LEU A 5 7.52 -9.33 12.25
CA LEU A 5 7.29 -8.17 11.40
C LEU A 5 8.41 -7.15 11.51
N THR A 6 8.73 -6.54 10.39
CA THR A 6 9.40 -5.23 10.32
C THR A 6 8.47 -4.22 9.69
N ILE A 7 8.43 -3.01 10.24
CA ILE A 7 7.67 -1.88 9.69
C ILE A 7 8.68 -0.81 9.25
N THR A 8 8.61 -0.43 7.98
CA THR A 8 9.42 0.66 7.40
C THR A 8 8.65 1.98 7.48
N GLY A 9 9.37 3.11 7.58
CA GLY A 9 8.74 4.41 7.77
C GLY A 9 7.97 4.49 9.08
N CYS A 10 8.57 4.00 10.16
CA CYS A 10 7.92 3.81 11.45
C CYS A 10 7.43 5.11 12.12
N MET A 11 7.97 6.27 11.74
CA MET A 11 7.56 7.59 12.22
C MET A 11 6.40 8.19 11.41
N GLY A 12 6.12 7.65 10.25
CA GLY A 12 5.00 8.07 9.42
C GLY A 12 3.64 7.72 10.05
N ARG A 13 2.57 8.39 9.58
CA ARG A 13 1.19 8.16 10.06
C ARG A 13 0.79 6.67 9.99
N MET A 14 1.04 6.03 8.86
CA MET A 14 0.74 4.60 8.69
C MET A 14 1.66 3.72 9.51
N GLY A 15 2.96 4.00 9.56
CA GLY A 15 3.91 3.27 10.38
C GLY A 15 3.49 3.20 11.85
N GLN A 16 3.09 4.33 12.43
CA GLN A 16 2.60 4.37 13.81
C GLN A 16 1.31 3.56 14.03
N GLN A 17 0.36 3.60 13.08
CA GLN A 17 -0.86 2.78 13.16
C GLN A 17 -0.57 1.28 13.06
N LEU A 18 0.36 0.90 12.18
CA LEU A 18 0.81 -0.48 12.03
C LEU A 18 1.48 -1.00 13.30
N ILE A 19 2.32 -0.18 13.95
CA ILE A 19 2.94 -0.50 15.24
C ILE A 19 1.86 -0.74 16.31
N LYS A 20 0.87 0.16 16.42
CA LYS A 20 -0.23 0.00 17.39
C LYS A 20 -1.04 -1.27 17.11
N SER A 21 -1.32 -1.57 15.85
CA SER A 21 -2.11 -2.73 15.44
C SER A 21 -1.35 -4.04 15.66
N SER A 22 -0.06 -4.09 15.32
CA SER A 22 0.77 -5.28 15.51
C SER A 22 0.91 -5.66 16.98
N ASN A 23 1.00 -4.67 17.88
CA ASN A 23 1.09 -4.90 19.32
C ASN A 23 -0.19 -5.48 19.94
N LYS A 24 -1.34 -5.16 19.35
CA LYS A 24 -2.64 -5.69 19.80
C LYS A 24 -2.91 -7.10 19.29
N ASN A 25 -2.18 -7.56 18.29
CA ASN A 25 -2.43 -8.85 17.66
C ASN A 25 -1.40 -9.89 18.11
N LYS A 26 -1.88 -10.91 18.83
CA LYS A 26 -1.03 -11.99 19.39
C LYS A 26 -0.31 -12.85 18.35
N ASN A 27 -0.74 -12.79 17.08
CA ASN A 27 -0.13 -13.55 15.98
C ASN A 27 1.14 -12.88 15.44
N PHE A 28 1.41 -11.65 15.80
CA PHE A 28 2.56 -10.89 15.33
C PHE A 28 3.59 -10.65 16.44
N ASN A 29 4.83 -10.57 16.02
CA ASN A 29 5.96 -10.18 16.84
C ASN A 29 6.71 -9.07 16.08
N LEU A 30 6.67 -7.83 16.58
CA LEU A 30 7.41 -6.72 16.01
C LEU A 30 8.89 -6.87 16.38
N VAL A 31 9.75 -7.14 15.41
CA VAL A 31 11.17 -7.43 15.65
C VAL A 31 12.10 -6.31 15.18
N SER A 32 11.65 -5.46 14.27
CA SER A 32 12.45 -4.33 13.77
C SER A 32 11.56 -3.18 13.29
N LEU A 33 12.10 -1.99 13.37
CA LEU A 33 11.53 -0.75 12.85
C LEU A 33 12.61 -0.05 12.05
N THR A 34 12.23 0.53 10.88
CA THR A 34 13.20 1.30 10.11
C THR A 34 12.67 2.68 9.73
N GLU A 35 13.61 3.61 9.56
CA GLU A 35 13.34 4.99 9.13
C GLU A 35 14.50 5.52 8.26
N ASN A 36 14.25 6.54 7.46
CA ASN A 36 15.27 7.16 6.60
C ASN A 36 16.12 8.23 7.29
N PHE A 37 15.87 8.50 8.57
CA PHE A 37 16.68 9.39 9.42
C PHE A 37 16.95 8.74 10.78
N LYS A 38 17.99 9.20 11.46
CA LYS A 38 18.39 8.65 12.75
C LYS A 38 17.37 8.97 13.83
N ILE A 39 16.96 7.94 14.57
CA ILE A 39 16.08 8.05 15.74
C ILE A 39 16.84 7.56 16.96
N ASN A 40 16.96 8.42 17.96
CA ASN A 40 17.75 8.13 19.18
C ASN A 40 16.87 7.64 20.35
N ARG A 41 15.61 7.29 20.09
CA ARG A 41 14.69 6.76 21.11
C ARG A 41 14.09 5.43 20.68
N LYS A 42 13.84 4.56 21.64
CA LYS A 42 13.13 3.30 21.39
C LYS A 42 11.63 3.54 21.19
N ILE A 43 11.05 2.79 20.27
CA ILE A 43 9.61 2.68 20.02
C ILE A 43 9.26 1.20 20.28
N ASN A 44 8.38 0.91 21.23
CA ASN A 44 8.09 -0.47 21.68
C ASN A 44 9.35 -1.28 22.02
N ASN A 45 10.27 -0.70 22.75
CA ASN A 45 11.57 -1.27 23.12
C ASN A 45 12.50 -1.59 21.93
N ILE A 46 12.15 -1.19 20.71
CA ILE A 46 12.97 -1.33 19.50
C ILE A 46 13.57 0.02 19.15
N LEU A 47 14.88 0.08 18.96
CA LEU A 47 15.56 1.25 18.40
C LEU A 47 15.43 1.19 16.88
N PRO A 48 14.78 2.17 16.23
CA PRO A 48 14.68 2.20 14.78
C PRO A 48 16.05 2.33 14.10
N GLU A 49 16.25 1.60 13.02
CA GLU A 49 17.47 1.58 12.22
C GLU A 49 17.19 2.08 10.79
N PHE A 50 18.23 2.24 9.99
CA PHE A 50 18.10 2.39 8.55
C PHE A 50 17.74 1.05 7.90
N ASN A 51 17.19 1.07 6.68
CA ASN A 51 16.98 -0.13 5.90
C ASN A 51 18.31 -0.82 5.60
N ASN A 52 18.55 -1.99 6.15
CA ASN A 52 19.75 -2.75 5.91
C ASN A 52 19.53 -4.26 6.13
N VAL A 53 20.53 -5.07 5.84
CA VAL A 53 20.48 -6.53 6.00
C VAL A 53 20.20 -6.93 7.45
N ASN A 54 20.81 -6.26 8.43
CA ASN A 54 20.66 -6.61 9.84
C ASN A 54 19.25 -6.30 10.34
N SER A 55 18.68 -5.15 9.95
CA SER A 55 17.31 -4.75 10.34
C SER A 55 16.25 -5.74 9.82
N PHE A 56 16.50 -6.46 8.72
CA PHE A 56 15.55 -7.41 8.14
C PHE A 56 15.87 -8.88 8.41
N LYS A 57 17.02 -9.19 9.03
CA LYS A 57 17.50 -10.57 9.22
C LYS A 57 16.52 -11.47 9.97
N LYS A 58 15.93 -10.98 11.06
CA LYS A 58 14.99 -11.74 11.92
C LYS A 58 13.53 -11.66 11.45
N THR A 59 13.24 -10.96 10.38
CA THR A 59 11.91 -10.70 9.85
C THR A 59 11.37 -11.88 9.04
N ASN A 60 10.08 -12.16 9.11
CA ASN A 60 9.36 -12.98 8.16
C ASN A 60 8.70 -12.10 7.07
N VAL A 61 8.05 -11.00 7.48
CA VAL A 61 7.31 -10.10 6.60
C VAL A 61 7.69 -8.65 6.89
N ILE A 62 8.03 -7.91 5.84
CA ILE A 62 8.26 -6.46 5.88
C ILE A 62 6.99 -5.76 5.43
N ILE A 63 6.51 -4.78 6.19
CA ILE A 63 5.35 -3.96 5.83
C ILE A 63 5.87 -2.55 5.50
N ASP A 64 5.63 -2.12 4.26
CA ASP A 64 6.14 -0.87 3.72
C ASP A 64 5.01 0.08 3.28
N PHE A 65 4.91 1.23 3.95
CA PHE A 65 4.02 2.35 3.62
C PHE A 65 4.84 3.65 3.60
N THR A 66 5.78 3.73 2.68
CA THR A 66 6.74 4.83 2.58
C THR A 66 6.60 5.61 1.26
N VAL A 67 7.68 5.69 0.51
CA VAL A 67 7.76 6.31 -0.82
C VAL A 67 8.36 5.31 -1.82
N PRO A 68 8.12 5.47 -3.13
CA PRO A 68 8.58 4.51 -4.15
C PRO A 68 10.05 4.14 -4.07
N GLU A 69 10.94 5.11 -3.85
CA GLU A 69 12.39 4.91 -3.77
C GLU A 69 12.76 4.01 -2.60
N CYS A 70 12.16 4.26 -1.42
CA CYS A 70 12.36 3.44 -0.23
C CYS A 70 11.85 2.01 -0.44
N THR A 71 10.67 1.85 -1.07
CA THR A 71 10.12 0.52 -1.40
C THR A 71 11.09 -0.28 -2.28
N LEU A 72 11.72 0.33 -3.28
CA LEU A 72 12.68 -0.36 -4.15
C LEU A 72 13.94 -0.77 -3.39
N GLU A 73 14.42 0.05 -2.47
CA GLU A 73 15.53 -0.31 -1.56
C GLU A 73 15.16 -1.51 -0.68
N VAL A 74 13.99 -1.45 -0.05
CA VAL A 74 13.44 -2.56 0.77
C VAL A 74 13.37 -3.85 -0.04
N LEU A 75 12.85 -3.82 -1.27
CA LEU A 75 12.74 -4.98 -2.14
C LEU A 75 14.10 -5.57 -2.50
N LYS A 76 15.10 -4.73 -2.76
CA LYS A 76 16.48 -5.18 -3.04
C LYS A 76 17.06 -5.99 -1.87
N ILE A 77 16.86 -5.51 -0.64
CA ILE A 77 17.37 -6.19 0.58
C ILE A 77 16.52 -7.43 0.88
N ALA A 78 15.18 -7.30 0.85
CA ALA A 78 14.24 -8.39 1.10
C ALA A 78 14.46 -9.58 0.15
N SER A 79 14.71 -9.30 -1.13
CA SER A 79 14.99 -10.33 -2.12
C SER A 79 16.25 -11.13 -1.82
N LYS A 80 17.33 -10.48 -1.36
CA LYS A 80 18.56 -11.16 -0.92
C LYS A 80 18.33 -12.06 0.29
N LEU A 81 17.46 -11.62 1.20
CA LEU A 81 17.16 -12.35 2.45
C LEU A 81 15.96 -13.30 2.32
N LYS A 82 15.34 -13.40 1.12
CA LYS A 82 14.14 -14.22 0.87
C LYS A 82 12.97 -13.88 1.83
N LYS A 83 12.75 -12.58 2.09
CA LYS A 83 11.68 -12.09 2.96
C LYS A 83 10.47 -11.65 2.15
N SER A 84 9.26 -11.92 2.67
CA SER A 84 8.00 -11.45 2.09
C SER A 84 7.81 -9.95 2.34
N VAL A 85 7.16 -9.25 1.39
CA VAL A 85 6.92 -7.80 1.51
C VAL A 85 5.45 -7.47 1.25
N VAL A 86 4.87 -6.66 2.12
CA VAL A 86 3.55 -6.04 1.94
C VAL A 86 3.76 -4.57 1.62
N ILE A 87 3.33 -4.13 0.44
CA ILE A 87 3.53 -2.78 -0.08
C ILE A 87 2.19 -2.04 -0.09
N GLY A 88 2.07 -1.01 0.76
CA GLY A 88 0.98 -0.03 0.74
C GLY A 88 1.40 1.31 0.15
N THR A 89 2.66 1.46 -0.21
CA THR A 89 3.19 2.63 -0.93
C THR A 89 2.49 2.77 -2.28
N THR A 90 2.20 3.99 -2.68
CA THR A 90 1.57 4.36 -3.96
C THR A 90 2.42 5.35 -4.75
N GLY A 91 2.04 5.68 -5.97
CA GLY A 91 2.73 6.68 -6.78
C GLY A 91 3.93 6.15 -7.57
N PHE A 92 4.02 4.85 -7.80
CA PHE A 92 5.08 4.24 -8.61
C PHE A 92 4.96 4.65 -10.09
N THR A 93 6.09 4.95 -10.70
CA THR A 93 6.20 5.06 -12.16
C THR A 93 6.08 3.68 -12.82
N LYS A 94 5.81 3.65 -14.13
CA LYS A 94 5.75 2.39 -14.90
C LYS A 94 7.05 1.57 -14.79
N ASN A 95 8.20 2.25 -14.78
CA ASN A 95 9.50 1.58 -14.62
C ASN A 95 9.64 0.96 -13.21
N GLN A 96 9.24 1.67 -12.17
CA GLN A 96 9.26 1.13 -10.80
C GLN A 96 8.30 -0.05 -10.64
N GLU A 97 7.12 -0.01 -11.27
CA GLU A 97 6.20 -1.16 -11.32
C GLU A 97 6.84 -2.40 -11.97
N ASN A 98 7.57 -2.23 -13.06
CA ASN A 98 8.29 -3.32 -13.70
C ASN A 98 9.39 -3.90 -12.79
N VAL A 99 10.06 -3.06 -12.00
CA VAL A 99 11.04 -3.50 -11.00
C VAL A 99 10.36 -4.33 -9.90
N ILE A 100 9.22 -3.88 -9.37
CA ILE A 100 8.43 -4.63 -8.38
C ILE A 100 8.03 -6.00 -8.95
N LYS A 101 7.52 -6.03 -10.19
CA LYS A 101 7.17 -7.27 -10.88
C LYS A 101 8.38 -8.22 -11.02
N LYS A 102 9.58 -7.69 -11.29
CA LYS A 102 10.82 -8.50 -11.32
C LYS A 102 11.15 -9.10 -9.95
N TYR A 103 10.92 -8.36 -8.86
CA TYR A 103 11.14 -8.91 -7.51
C TYR A 103 10.08 -9.91 -7.10
N SER A 104 8.83 -9.78 -7.56
CA SER A 104 7.75 -10.72 -7.24
C SER A 104 7.98 -12.14 -7.78
N THR A 105 8.89 -12.33 -8.75
CA THR A 105 9.33 -13.66 -9.18
C THR A 105 10.33 -14.32 -8.22
N LYS A 106 10.87 -13.56 -7.26
CA LYS A 106 11.92 -14.03 -6.33
C LYS A 106 11.44 -14.18 -4.89
N ILE A 107 10.47 -13.35 -4.47
CA ILE A 107 9.90 -13.31 -3.13
C ILE A 107 8.39 -13.04 -3.19
N PRO A 108 7.61 -13.50 -2.21
CA PRO A 108 6.20 -13.14 -2.10
C PRO A 108 6.03 -11.64 -1.88
N ILE A 109 5.25 -10.99 -2.74
CA ILE A 109 4.92 -9.57 -2.63
C ILE A 109 3.40 -9.41 -2.70
N LEU A 110 2.81 -8.80 -1.67
CA LEU A 110 1.45 -8.28 -1.69
C LEU A 110 1.51 -6.77 -1.88
N LYS A 111 1.00 -6.27 -3.00
CA LYS A 111 0.90 -4.83 -3.25
C LYS A 111 -0.55 -4.44 -3.43
N ALA A 112 -1.01 -3.44 -2.69
CA ALA A 112 -2.36 -2.89 -2.83
C ALA A 112 -2.35 -1.37 -2.60
N GLY A 113 -2.98 -0.64 -3.50
CA GLY A 113 -3.13 0.82 -3.38
C GLY A 113 -4.12 1.24 -2.29
N ASN A 114 -4.99 0.33 -1.89
CA ASN A 114 -5.90 0.50 -0.75
C ASN A 114 -6.14 -0.85 -0.08
N MET A 115 -5.94 -0.90 1.23
CA MET A 115 -6.15 -2.09 2.07
C MET A 115 -7.36 -1.94 3.00
N SER A 116 -8.18 -0.90 2.83
CA SER A 116 -9.42 -0.73 3.56
C SER A 116 -10.48 -1.72 3.06
N LEU A 117 -11.01 -2.54 3.98
CA LEU A 117 -12.09 -3.47 3.67
C LEU A 117 -13.31 -2.73 3.09
N GLY A 118 -13.69 -1.59 3.71
CA GLY A 118 -14.84 -0.79 3.27
C GLY A 118 -14.66 -0.25 1.85
N ILE A 119 -13.49 0.27 1.51
CA ILE A 119 -13.20 0.77 0.16
C ILE A 119 -13.20 -0.36 -0.87
N ASN A 120 -12.60 -1.51 -0.56
CA ASN A 120 -12.60 -2.66 -1.47
C ASN A 120 -14.03 -3.20 -1.69
N LEU A 121 -14.85 -3.24 -0.63
CA LEU A 121 -16.26 -3.60 -0.74
C LEU A 121 -17.03 -2.59 -1.61
N LEU A 122 -16.82 -1.29 -1.38
CA LEU A 122 -17.45 -0.23 -2.17
C LEU A 122 -17.08 -0.32 -3.65
N MET A 123 -15.82 -0.62 -3.97
CA MET A 123 -15.38 -0.86 -5.35
C MET A 123 -16.12 -2.03 -6.00
N TYR A 124 -16.21 -3.14 -5.29
CA TYR A 124 -16.93 -4.33 -5.76
C TYR A 124 -18.41 -4.04 -6.00
N LEU A 125 -19.08 -3.38 -5.05
CA LEU A 125 -20.47 -2.96 -5.20
C LEU A 125 -20.64 -1.98 -6.38
N THR A 126 -19.73 -1.05 -6.57
CA THR A 126 -19.75 -0.10 -7.70
C THR A 126 -19.67 -0.82 -9.04
N GLU A 127 -18.81 -1.84 -9.17
CA GLU A 127 -18.71 -2.66 -10.38
C GLU A 127 -20.00 -3.41 -10.68
N ILE A 128 -20.54 -4.13 -9.68
CA ILE A 128 -21.80 -4.91 -9.84
C ILE A 128 -22.95 -3.98 -10.19
N THR A 129 -23.12 -2.88 -9.46
CA THR A 129 -24.19 -1.90 -9.71
C THR A 129 -24.09 -1.34 -11.12
N SER A 130 -22.89 -0.94 -11.55
CA SER A 130 -22.67 -0.39 -12.89
C SER A 130 -22.94 -1.42 -13.99
N LYS A 131 -22.63 -2.69 -13.75
CA LYS A 131 -22.95 -3.79 -14.67
C LYS A 131 -24.46 -4.01 -14.78
N SER A 132 -25.16 -4.01 -13.65
CA SER A 132 -26.61 -4.28 -13.59
C SER A 132 -27.44 -3.15 -14.21
N LEU A 133 -27.06 -1.89 -13.96
CA LEU A 133 -27.75 -0.72 -14.50
C LEU A 133 -27.40 -0.43 -15.98
N GLY A 134 -26.28 -0.93 -16.46
CA GLY A 134 -25.83 -0.77 -17.84
C GLY A 134 -25.51 0.67 -18.23
N ASN A 135 -25.66 0.95 -19.54
CA ASN A 135 -25.29 2.26 -20.13
C ASN A 135 -26.39 3.33 -20.03
N ASN A 136 -27.62 2.93 -19.67
CA ASN A 136 -28.77 3.87 -19.57
C ASN A 136 -28.69 4.79 -18.35
N PHE A 137 -27.83 4.48 -17.38
CA PHE A 137 -27.63 5.27 -16.17
C PHE A 137 -26.31 6.01 -16.21
N LEU A 138 -26.34 7.33 -15.97
CA LEU A 138 -25.15 8.16 -15.80
C LEU A 138 -24.56 7.93 -14.41
N SER A 139 -23.28 7.59 -14.35
CA SER A 139 -22.54 7.47 -13.09
C SER A 139 -21.66 8.70 -12.88
N LYS A 140 -21.73 9.31 -11.69
CA LYS A 140 -20.87 10.43 -11.29
C LYS A 140 -20.21 10.09 -9.97
N ILE A 141 -18.95 10.51 -9.82
CA ILE A 141 -18.22 10.42 -8.56
C ILE A 141 -17.99 11.85 -8.07
N PHE A 142 -18.38 12.11 -6.83
CA PHE A 142 -18.11 13.35 -6.12
C PHE A 142 -17.24 13.04 -4.90
N GLU A 143 -16.19 13.83 -4.66
CA GLU A 143 -15.30 13.66 -3.53
C GLU A 143 -14.98 14.98 -2.86
N ILE A 144 -14.84 14.94 -1.52
CA ILE A 144 -14.43 16.09 -0.71
C ILE A 144 -13.23 15.67 0.13
N HIS A 145 -12.22 16.51 0.15
CA HIS A 145 -10.99 16.28 0.90
C HIS A 145 -10.57 17.53 1.68
N HIS A 146 -9.68 17.33 2.63
CA HIS A 146 -9.03 18.41 3.36
C HIS A 146 -8.15 19.26 2.41
N LYS A 147 -7.91 20.52 2.76
CA LYS A 147 -7.17 21.51 1.96
C LYS A 147 -5.74 21.11 1.55
N HIS A 148 -5.14 20.14 2.24
CA HIS A 148 -3.75 19.70 1.98
C HIS A 148 -3.66 18.53 0.99
N LYS A 149 -4.76 18.05 0.43
CA LYS A 149 -4.72 16.96 -0.55
C LYS A 149 -4.17 17.48 -1.88
N LYS A 150 -3.11 16.82 -2.38
CA LYS A 150 -2.39 17.26 -3.59
C LYS A 150 -2.90 16.59 -4.86
N ASP A 151 -3.29 15.31 -4.75
CA ASP A 151 -3.77 14.51 -5.89
C ASP A 151 -5.27 14.72 -6.11
N HIS A 152 -5.65 15.04 -7.34
CA HIS A 152 -7.02 15.17 -7.80
C HIS A 152 -7.13 14.72 -9.27
N PRO A 153 -8.03 13.76 -9.63
CA PRO A 153 -8.86 12.96 -8.71
C PRO A 153 -8.04 12.10 -7.75
N SER A 154 -8.63 11.78 -6.58
CA SER A 154 -7.95 10.92 -5.59
C SER A 154 -7.77 9.50 -6.12
N GLY A 155 -6.80 8.77 -5.56
CA GLY A 155 -6.62 7.35 -5.88
C GLY A 155 -7.90 6.54 -5.68
N THR A 156 -8.68 6.81 -4.62
CA THR A 156 -9.97 6.15 -4.35
C THR A 156 -11.01 6.49 -5.42
N ALA A 157 -11.13 7.75 -5.82
CA ALA A 157 -12.05 8.14 -6.90
C ALA A 157 -11.70 7.44 -8.22
N LEU A 158 -10.40 7.38 -8.56
CA LEU A 158 -9.94 6.65 -9.75
C LEU A 158 -10.25 5.14 -9.66
N MET A 159 -10.12 4.53 -8.48
CA MET A 159 -10.46 3.13 -8.26
C MET A 159 -11.95 2.88 -8.44
N LEU A 160 -12.82 3.73 -7.89
CA LEU A 160 -14.28 3.66 -8.10
C LEU A 160 -14.64 3.85 -9.58
N GLY A 161 -14.03 4.84 -10.24
CA GLY A 161 -14.16 5.06 -11.69
C GLY A 161 -13.78 3.83 -12.51
N LYS A 162 -12.72 3.11 -12.11
CA LYS A 162 -12.34 1.85 -12.72
C LYS A 162 -13.39 0.77 -12.53
N GLY A 163 -14.00 0.64 -11.33
CA GLY A 163 -15.12 -0.26 -11.08
C GLY A 163 -16.31 0.03 -12.00
N ILE A 164 -16.67 1.32 -12.16
CA ILE A 164 -17.71 1.74 -13.11
C ILE A 164 -17.36 1.33 -14.55
N ALA A 165 -16.10 1.59 -14.96
CA ALA A 165 -15.64 1.30 -16.30
C ALA A 165 -15.70 -0.21 -16.61
N ILE A 166 -15.24 -1.05 -15.69
CA ILE A 166 -15.33 -2.52 -15.80
C ILE A 166 -16.79 -2.96 -15.91
N GLY A 167 -17.65 -2.50 -15.00
CA GLY A 167 -19.08 -2.86 -15.01
C GLY A 167 -19.78 -2.48 -16.32
N LYS A 168 -19.43 -1.34 -16.92
CA LYS A 168 -19.96 -0.85 -18.19
C LYS A 168 -19.23 -1.37 -19.43
N LYS A 169 -18.18 -2.18 -19.27
CA LYS A 169 -17.30 -2.67 -20.35
C LYS A 169 -16.69 -1.51 -21.17
N LYS A 170 -16.25 -0.44 -20.49
CA LYS A 170 -15.68 0.76 -21.11
C LYS A 170 -14.27 1.03 -20.57
N ASP A 171 -13.49 1.80 -21.33
CA ASP A 171 -12.20 2.31 -20.84
C ASP A 171 -12.44 3.51 -19.89
N LEU A 172 -11.72 3.53 -18.75
CA LEU A 172 -11.84 4.60 -17.76
C LEU A 172 -11.51 5.98 -18.37
N ASN A 173 -10.48 6.06 -19.22
CA ASN A 173 -10.05 7.32 -19.84
C ASN A 173 -11.14 7.94 -20.74
N ARG A 174 -12.05 7.12 -21.27
CA ARG A 174 -13.20 7.57 -22.05
C ARG A 174 -14.39 8.02 -21.19
N LEU A 175 -14.39 7.64 -19.91
CA LEU A 175 -15.46 7.97 -18.95
C LEU A 175 -15.12 9.19 -18.10
N ILE A 176 -13.85 9.51 -17.92
CA ILE A 176 -13.42 10.71 -17.22
C ILE A 176 -13.73 11.90 -18.12
N GLY A 177 -14.69 12.74 -17.69
CA GLY A 177 -15.03 13.96 -18.40
C GLY A 177 -13.80 14.87 -18.54
N LYS A 178 -13.61 15.44 -19.72
CA LYS A 178 -12.70 16.56 -19.85
C LYS A 178 -13.24 17.71 -18.99
N LYS A 179 -12.40 18.30 -18.16
CA LYS A 179 -12.71 19.52 -17.41
C LYS A 179 -13.01 20.66 -18.38
#